data_d933f20699464da3cf5da7bd472f504b
#
_entry.id   d933f20699464da3cf5da7bd472f504b
#
_cell.length_a   1.000
_cell.length_b   1.000
_cell.length_c   1.000
_cell.angle_alpha   90.00
_cell.angle_beta   90.00
_cell.angle_gamma   90.00
#
_symmetry.space_group_name_H-M   'P 1'
#
loop_
_entity.id
_entity.type
_entity.pdbx_description
1 polymer ?
#
loop_
_entity_poly.entity_id
_entity_poly.type
_entity_poly.pdbx_seq_one_letter_code
_entity_poly.pdbx_strand_id
1 'polypeptide(L)'
;MSVDFFTTYSLPSRDGYFGTLTTRLGEILRLVENMYGPRDHSWTILGIEFNIDPEAYPQIWYPGNCKNIAIQLCGSALNNMDIACYQLAHEAIHLLAPSGGRNANALEEGLATYFSLWYVNEYLGKNVQCSLLSYMEAYEKVGELLSIDADAIKKLRSVEPYFCKMTPETFVKAKVNISETLRNELVLKFNG
;
A
#
# COMPACT_ATOMS: atom_id res chain seq x y z
N MET A 1 10.44 -3.09 31.60
CA MET A 1 10.14 -1.94 30.76
C MET A 1 8.87 -2.28 30.02
N SER A 2 7.79 -1.53 30.29
CA SER A 2 6.57 -1.62 29.48
C SER A 2 6.93 -1.07 28.11
N VAL A 3 6.89 -1.89 27.10
CA VAL A 3 7.07 -1.44 25.73
C VAL A 3 5.70 -1.01 25.27
N ASP A 4 5.42 0.29 25.29
CA ASP A 4 4.22 0.85 24.70
C ASP A 4 4.37 0.78 23.17
N PHE A 5 3.99 -0.37 22.63
CA PHE A 5 4.09 -0.63 21.19
C PHE A 5 3.25 0.32 20.35
N PHE A 6 2.12 0.77 20.88
CA PHE A 6 1.23 1.68 20.18
C PHE A 6 0.56 2.56 21.24
N THR A 7 0.66 3.86 21.05
CA THR A 7 -0.09 4.79 21.89
C THR A 7 -1.57 4.59 21.59
N THR A 8 -2.25 3.87 22.47
CA THR A 8 -3.69 3.68 22.39
C THR A 8 -4.39 4.74 23.23
N TYR A 9 -5.45 5.30 22.70
CA TYR A 9 -6.27 6.28 23.41
C TYR A 9 -7.65 5.67 23.64
N SER A 10 -8.20 5.87 24.85
CA SER A 10 -9.57 5.49 25.15
C SER A 10 -10.54 6.33 24.32
N LEU A 11 -11.56 5.70 23.78
CA LEU A 11 -12.66 6.40 23.13
C LEU A 11 -13.51 7.13 24.19
N PRO A 12 -13.80 8.44 24.02
CA PRO A 12 -14.45 9.24 25.05
C PRO A 12 -15.85 8.77 25.46
N SER A 13 -16.52 7.98 24.64
CA SER A 13 -17.94 7.61 24.83
C SER A 13 -18.22 6.11 24.74
N ARG A 14 -17.20 5.26 24.62
CA ARG A 14 -17.37 3.80 24.44
C ARG A 14 -16.20 3.05 25.09
N ASP A 15 -16.47 1.83 25.54
CA ASP A 15 -15.41 0.88 25.87
C ASP A 15 -14.65 0.52 24.57
N GLY A 16 -13.39 0.93 24.49
CA GLY A 16 -12.54 0.69 23.32
C GLY A 16 -11.40 1.68 23.21
N TYR A 17 -10.55 1.44 22.21
CA TYR A 17 -9.34 2.21 22.00
C TYR A 17 -9.21 2.60 20.52
N PHE A 18 -8.58 3.74 20.25
CA PHE A 18 -8.12 4.13 18.93
C PHE A 18 -6.59 4.30 18.92
N GLY A 19 -6.00 4.38 17.74
CA GLY A 19 -4.53 4.44 17.58
C GLY A 19 -3.86 3.08 17.55
N THR A 20 -4.63 1.98 17.59
CA THR A 20 -4.10 0.63 17.34
C THR A 20 -3.79 0.44 15.85
N LEU A 21 -2.96 -0.54 15.50
CA LEU A 21 -2.73 -0.89 14.09
C LEU A 21 -4.02 -1.22 13.34
N THR A 22 -4.97 -1.89 13.99
CA THR A 22 -6.26 -2.22 13.38
C THR A 22 -7.08 -0.96 13.07
N THR A 23 -7.11 0.01 13.97
CA THR A 23 -7.82 1.28 13.72
C THR A 23 -7.10 2.12 12.67
N ARG A 24 -5.76 2.08 12.64
CA ARG A 24 -4.93 2.69 11.59
C ARG A 24 -5.19 2.06 10.23
N LEU A 25 -5.27 0.72 10.16
CA LEU A 25 -5.63 0.05 8.92
C LEU A 25 -6.99 0.51 8.39
N GLY A 26 -8.00 0.60 9.27
CA GLY A 26 -9.32 1.10 8.89
C GLY A 26 -9.32 2.55 8.38
N GLU A 27 -8.45 3.41 8.94
CA GLU A 27 -8.23 4.77 8.45
C GLU A 27 -7.53 4.77 7.08
N ILE A 28 -6.43 4.04 6.96
CA ILE A 28 -5.65 3.92 5.73
C ILE A 28 -6.51 3.38 4.59
N LEU A 29 -7.29 2.32 4.82
CA LEU A 29 -8.18 1.76 3.79
C LEU A 29 -9.19 2.79 3.28
N ARG A 30 -9.77 3.61 4.15
CA ARG A 30 -10.66 4.69 3.72
C ARG A 30 -9.93 5.73 2.85
N LEU A 31 -8.70 6.09 3.23
CA LEU A 31 -7.89 7.03 2.46
C LEU A 31 -7.56 6.47 1.08
N VAL A 32 -7.03 5.24 0.98
CA VAL A 32 -6.64 4.65 -0.31
C VAL A 32 -7.84 4.41 -1.22
N GLU A 33 -8.99 4.00 -0.68
CA GLU A 33 -10.22 3.84 -1.46
C GLU A 33 -10.73 5.19 -1.97
N ASN A 34 -10.67 6.24 -1.17
CA ASN A 34 -11.03 7.59 -1.57
C ASN A 34 -10.09 8.15 -2.64
N MET A 35 -8.79 7.90 -2.52
CA MET A 35 -7.78 8.41 -3.46
C MET A 35 -7.71 7.61 -4.75
N TYR A 36 -7.86 6.28 -4.68
CA TYR A 36 -7.52 5.38 -5.77
C TYR A 36 -8.67 4.48 -6.24
N GLY A 37 -9.84 4.61 -5.63
CA GLY A 37 -11.03 3.83 -5.97
C GLY A 37 -11.22 2.59 -5.09
N PRO A 38 -12.39 1.94 -5.15
CA PRO A 38 -12.80 0.90 -4.22
C PRO A 38 -11.88 -0.32 -4.26
N ARG A 39 -11.69 -0.97 -3.11
CA ARG A 39 -10.98 -2.25 -3.03
C ARG A 39 -11.85 -3.43 -3.49
N ASP A 40 -11.23 -4.55 -3.79
CA ASP A 40 -11.94 -5.82 -4.02
C ASP A 40 -12.42 -6.42 -2.69
N HIS A 41 -13.70 -6.21 -2.38
CA HIS A 41 -14.33 -6.70 -1.15
C HIS A 41 -14.56 -8.23 -1.14
N SER A 42 -14.22 -8.95 -2.20
CA SER A 42 -14.28 -10.42 -2.20
C SER A 42 -13.18 -11.07 -1.36
N TRP A 43 -12.16 -10.29 -0.97
CA TRP A 43 -11.09 -10.73 -0.09
C TRP A 43 -11.38 -10.36 1.37
N THR A 44 -11.16 -11.33 2.27
CA THR A 44 -11.33 -11.16 3.71
C THR A 44 -9.99 -10.84 4.36
N ILE A 45 -9.89 -9.68 5.01
CA ILE A 45 -8.70 -9.30 5.80
C ILE A 45 -8.84 -9.95 7.17
N LEU A 46 -7.94 -10.89 7.49
CA LEU A 46 -7.95 -11.63 8.75
C LEU A 46 -7.35 -10.83 9.91
N GLY A 47 -6.36 -10.00 9.63
CA GLY A 47 -5.69 -9.19 10.64
C GLY A 47 -4.28 -8.79 10.23
N ILE A 48 -3.55 -8.28 11.23
CA ILE A 48 -2.16 -7.82 11.13
C ILE A 48 -1.33 -8.68 12.08
N GLU A 49 -0.21 -9.18 11.60
CA GLU A 49 0.76 -9.95 12.38
C GLU A 49 2.18 -9.46 12.12
N PHE A 50 3.10 -9.82 12.99
CA PHE A 50 4.52 -9.49 12.83
C PHE A 50 5.30 -10.75 12.50
N ASN A 51 6.09 -10.69 11.44
CA ASN A 51 7.08 -11.71 11.17
C ASN A 51 8.41 -11.28 11.81
N ILE A 52 8.87 -12.06 12.79
CA ILE A 52 10.09 -11.78 13.54
C ILE A 52 11.36 -12.31 12.87
N ASP A 53 11.25 -13.00 11.74
CA ASP A 53 12.41 -13.40 10.95
C ASP A 53 13.15 -12.14 10.49
N PRO A 54 14.48 -12.00 10.78
CA PRO A 54 15.26 -10.84 10.39
C PRO A 54 15.30 -10.61 8.87
N GLU A 55 15.15 -11.64 8.07
CA GLU A 55 15.14 -11.59 6.61
C GLU A 55 13.75 -11.36 6.03
N ALA A 56 12.71 -11.27 6.87
CA ALA A 56 11.35 -11.05 6.40
C ALA A 56 11.15 -9.62 5.92
N TYR A 57 10.42 -9.49 4.81
CA TYR A 57 9.90 -8.23 4.32
C TYR A 57 8.41 -8.10 4.66
N PRO A 58 7.87 -6.87 4.80
CA PRO A 58 6.43 -6.70 4.91
C PRO A 58 5.76 -7.26 3.65
N GLN A 59 4.58 -7.85 3.83
CA GLN A 59 3.84 -8.44 2.72
C GLN A 59 2.38 -8.66 3.06
N ILE A 60 1.53 -8.73 2.04
CA ILE A 60 0.25 -9.40 2.18
C ILE A 60 0.46 -10.89 1.96
N TRP A 61 -0.03 -11.70 2.90
CA TRP A 61 0.05 -13.16 2.85
C TRP A 61 -1.33 -13.77 2.64
N TYR A 62 -1.38 -14.85 1.88
CA TYR A 62 -2.62 -15.50 1.46
C TYR A 62 -2.76 -16.86 2.14
N PRO A 63 -3.31 -16.93 3.38
CA PRO A 63 -3.49 -18.19 4.08
C PRO A 63 -4.60 -19.02 3.43
N GLY A 64 -4.24 -20.25 3.02
CA GLY A 64 -5.18 -21.13 2.33
C GLY A 64 -5.57 -20.64 0.94
N ASN A 65 -6.74 -21.06 0.47
CA ASN A 65 -7.23 -20.78 -0.88
C ASN A 65 -8.65 -20.15 -0.89
N CYS A 66 -9.04 -19.51 0.22
CA CYS A 66 -10.40 -18.98 0.44
C CYS A 66 -10.49 -17.46 0.30
N LYS A 67 -9.61 -16.82 -0.49
CA LYS A 67 -9.51 -15.36 -0.59
C LYS A 67 -9.34 -14.67 0.77
N ASN A 68 -8.54 -15.25 1.64
CA ASN A 68 -8.14 -14.66 2.89
C ASN A 68 -6.79 -13.94 2.74
N ILE A 69 -6.61 -12.86 3.49
CA ILE A 69 -5.38 -12.08 3.54
C ILE A 69 -5.01 -11.82 4.99
N ALA A 70 -3.75 -12.05 5.36
CA ALA A 70 -3.13 -11.51 6.56
C ALA A 70 -2.06 -10.49 6.12
N ILE A 71 -1.94 -9.39 6.85
CA ILE A 71 -0.90 -8.38 6.64
C ILE A 71 0.25 -8.74 7.56
N GLN A 72 1.42 -9.05 7.00
CA GLN A 72 2.62 -9.32 7.78
C GLN A 72 3.54 -8.11 7.74
N LEU A 73 3.79 -7.52 8.90
CA LEU A 73 4.80 -6.49 9.11
C LEU A 73 6.11 -7.15 9.54
N CYS A 74 7.24 -6.57 9.21
CA CYS A 74 8.52 -7.14 9.62
C CYS A 74 8.88 -6.80 11.07
N GLY A 75 9.83 -7.54 11.66
CA GLY A 75 10.22 -7.39 13.04
C GLY A 75 10.73 -6.00 13.42
N SER A 76 11.31 -5.25 12.47
CA SER A 76 11.73 -3.85 12.69
C SER A 76 10.58 -2.91 13.05
N ALA A 77 9.36 -3.25 12.63
CA ALA A 77 8.16 -2.48 12.94
C ALA A 77 7.62 -2.76 14.35
N LEU A 78 8.03 -3.86 14.98
CA LEU A 78 7.48 -4.30 16.26
C LEU A 78 7.64 -3.28 17.39
N ASN A 79 8.74 -2.52 17.38
CA ASN A 79 9.06 -1.51 18.39
C ASN A 79 9.16 -0.09 17.81
N ASN A 80 8.65 0.11 16.58
CA ASN A 80 8.72 1.38 15.90
C ASN A 80 7.40 1.68 15.19
N MET A 81 6.57 2.53 15.81
CA MET A 81 5.26 2.91 15.28
C MET A 81 5.36 3.56 13.90
N ASP A 82 6.36 4.37 13.66
CA ASP A 82 6.51 5.10 12.40
C ASP A 82 6.79 4.10 11.25
N ILE A 83 7.65 3.11 11.52
CA ILE A 83 7.91 2.01 10.57
C ILE A 83 6.67 1.12 10.41
N ALA A 84 5.97 0.80 11.51
CA ALA A 84 4.75 0.01 11.43
C ALA A 84 3.67 0.70 10.58
N CYS A 85 3.47 2.01 10.75
CA CYS A 85 2.55 2.79 9.95
C CYS A 85 2.99 2.88 8.47
N TYR A 86 4.29 3.02 8.22
CA TYR A 86 4.85 3.03 6.87
C TYR A 86 4.58 1.70 6.15
N GLN A 87 4.94 0.58 6.78
CA GLN A 87 4.72 -0.75 6.21
C GLN A 87 3.21 -1.04 6.01
N LEU A 88 2.39 -0.71 7.01
CA LEU A 88 0.94 -0.91 6.92
C LEU A 88 0.31 -0.10 5.78
N ALA A 89 0.76 1.14 5.58
CA ALA A 89 0.30 1.98 4.49
C ALA A 89 0.73 1.45 3.11
N HIS A 90 1.96 0.89 3.03
CA HIS A 90 2.45 0.23 1.82
C HIS A 90 1.57 -0.98 1.47
N GLU A 91 1.36 -1.89 2.42
CA GLU A 91 0.56 -3.10 2.22
C GLU A 91 -0.91 -2.78 1.90
N ALA A 92 -1.43 -1.64 2.37
CA ALA A 92 -2.80 -1.24 2.09
C ALA A 92 -3.08 -0.96 0.60
N ILE A 93 -2.08 -0.57 -0.18
CA ILE A 93 -2.22 -0.42 -1.64
C ILE A 93 -2.46 -1.79 -2.29
N HIS A 94 -1.73 -2.82 -1.88
CA HIS A 94 -1.93 -4.18 -2.37
C HIS A 94 -3.32 -4.75 -2.01
N LEU A 95 -3.92 -4.27 -0.91
CA LEU A 95 -5.29 -4.64 -0.53
C LEU A 95 -6.37 -4.06 -1.44
N LEU A 96 -6.06 -3.08 -2.30
CA LEU A 96 -7.03 -2.55 -3.26
C LEU A 96 -7.45 -3.60 -4.30
N ALA A 97 -6.50 -4.42 -4.76
CA ALA A 97 -6.74 -5.45 -5.76
C ALA A 97 -5.78 -6.63 -5.61
N PRO A 98 -5.93 -7.46 -4.57
CA PRO A 98 -5.00 -8.54 -4.27
C PRO A 98 -4.85 -9.52 -5.43
N SER A 99 -3.61 -9.79 -5.82
CA SER A 99 -3.30 -10.65 -6.97
C SER A 99 -3.34 -12.15 -6.66
N GLY A 100 -3.38 -12.52 -5.37
CA GLY A 100 -3.26 -13.90 -4.91
C GLY A 100 -1.82 -14.45 -4.94
N GLY A 101 -0.82 -13.60 -5.20
CA GLY A 101 0.60 -13.98 -5.27
C GLY A 101 1.52 -12.79 -5.48
N ARG A 102 2.81 -13.05 -5.67
CA ARG A 102 3.84 -12.02 -5.90
C ARG A 102 3.88 -11.59 -7.37
N ASN A 103 2.92 -10.79 -7.79
CA ASN A 103 2.77 -10.38 -9.18
C ASN A 103 2.73 -8.84 -9.36
N ALA A 104 3.23 -8.08 -8.39
CA ALA A 104 3.22 -6.63 -8.48
C ALA A 104 4.06 -6.12 -9.66
N ASN A 105 3.62 -5.05 -10.27
CA ASN A 105 4.35 -4.29 -11.27
C ASN A 105 4.91 -2.98 -10.68
N ALA A 106 5.69 -2.25 -11.46
CA ALA A 106 6.31 -1.01 -11.02
C ALA A 106 5.27 0.06 -10.63
N LEU A 107 4.09 0.07 -11.26
CA LEU A 107 2.99 0.97 -10.89
C LEU A 107 2.48 0.68 -9.48
N GLU A 108 2.25 -0.60 -9.16
CA GLU A 108 1.71 -1.01 -7.86
C GLU A 108 2.71 -0.74 -6.73
N GLU A 109 3.96 -1.17 -6.87
CA GLU A 109 5.00 -0.96 -5.86
C GLU A 109 5.39 0.52 -5.72
N GLY A 110 5.45 1.24 -6.83
CA GLY A 110 5.69 2.68 -6.83
C GLY A 110 4.56 3.44 -6.14
N LEU A 111 3.29 3.05 -6.36
CA LEU A 111 2.15 3.64 -5.68
C LEU A 111 2.15 3.31 -4.19
N ALA A 112 2.49 2.07 -3.82
CA ALA A 112 2.59 1.64 -2.43
C ALA A 112 3.66 2.47 -1.69
N THR A 113 4.83 2.67 -2.31
CA THR A 113 5.89 3.50 -1.76
C THR A 113 5.48 4.98 -1.70
N TYR A 114 4.86 5.51 -2.76
CA TYR A 114 4.39 6.90 -2.83
C TYR A 114 3.37 7.21 -1.73
N PHE A 115 2.36 6.37 -1.60
CA PHE A 115 1.31 6.55 -0.60
C PHE A 115 1.85 6.37 0.82
N SER A 116 2.69 5.38 1.07
CA SER A 116 3.23 5.12 2.41
C SER A 116 4.13 6.26 2.91
N LEU A 117 4.99 6.82 2.06
CA LEU A 117 5.80 7.99 2.39
C LEU A 117 4.94 9.23 2.62
N TRP A 118 3.94 9.48 1.76
CA TRP A 118 2.99 10.57 1.98
C TRP A 118 2.23 10.41 3.29
N TYR A 119 1.73 9.20 3.59
CA TYR A 119 0.95 8.94 4.79
C TYR A 119 1.77 9.18 6.07
N VAL A 120 2.99 8.66 6.15
CA VAL A 120 3.78 8.83 7.36
C VAL A 120 4.39 10.23 7.49
N ASN A 121 4.87 10.83 6.40
CA ASN A 121 5.60 12.09 6.46
C ASN A 121 4.64 13.30 6.45
N GLU A 122 3.70 13.35 5.52
CA GLU A 122 2.80 14.49 5.38
C GLU A 122 1.57 14.37 6.29
N TYR A 123 0.93 13.19 6.32
CA TYR A 123 -0.31 13.02 7.07
C TYR A 123 -0.08 12.81 8.58
N LEU A 124 0.95 12.03 8.97
CA LEU A 124 1.31 11.81 10.38
C LEU A 124 2.40 12.76 10.91
N GLY A 125 3.05 13.56 10.06
CA GLY A 125 4.10 14.51 10.46
C GLY A 125 5.38 13.82 10.96
N LYS A 126 5.74 12.68 10.37
CA LYS A 126 6.94 11.90 10.72
C LYS A 126 8.06 12.16 9.72
N ASN A 127 9.15 11.42 9.84
CA ASN A 127 10.28 11.48 8.90
C ASN A 127 10.82 10.07 8.66
N VAL A 128 10.15 9.35 7.76
CA VAL A 128 10.56 8.01 7.31
C VAL A 128 11.10 8.12 5.90
N GLN A 129 12.16 7.37 5.60
CA GLN A 129 12.78 7.32 4.29
C GLN A 129 12.77 5.89 3.76
N CYS A 130 12.56 5.75 2.46
CA CYS A 130 12.80 4.50 1.75
C CYS A 130 14.26 4.49 1.26
N SER A 131 15.01 3.44 1.58
CA SER A 131 16.43 3.30 1.19
C SER A 131 16.66 2.36 0.02
N LEU A 132 15.62 1.64 -0.43
CA LEU A 132 15.74 0.66 -1.51
C LEU A 132 15.60 1.36 -2.86
N LEU A 133 16.65 1.29 -3.69
CA LEU A 133 16.70 2.01 -4.97
C LEU A 133 15.59 1.62 -5.92
N SER A 134 15.27 0.33 -6.06
CA SER A 134 14.19 -0.15 -6.94
C SER A 134 12.82 0.44 -6.57
N TYR A 135 12.54 0.57 -5.27
CA TYR A 135 11.30 1.19 -4.79
C TYR A 135 11.29 2.70 -5.04
N MET A 136 12.44 3.37 -4.89
CA MET A 136 12.53 4.80 -5.17
C MET A 136 12.41 5.11 -6.67
N GLU A 137 12.97 4.30 -7.55
CA GLU A 137 12.77 4.42 -9.00
C GLU A 137 11.30 4.25 -9.38
N ALA A 138 10.59 3.28 -8.78
CA ALA A 138 9.16 3.08 -9.00
C ALA A 138 8.33 4.25 -8.44
N TYR A 139 8.70 4.77 -7.25
CA TYR A 139 8.11 5.96 -6.63
C TYR A 139 8.21 7.19 -7.54
N GLU A 140 9.39 7.45 -8.12
CA GLU A 140 9.60 8.60 -9.00
C GLU A 140 8.72 8.52 -10.26
N LYS A 141 8.59 7.34 -10.87
CA LYS A 141 7.72 7.11 -12.02
C LYS A 141 6.24 7.34 -11.71
N VAL A 142 5.79 6.89 -10.53
CA VAL A 142 4.42 7.17 -10.07
C VAL A 142 4.24 8.64 -9.73
N GLY A 143 5.24 9.29 -9.14
CA GLY A 143 5.25 10.73 -8.92
C GLY A 143 5.11 11.52 -10.24
N GLU A 144 5.84 11.12 -11.29
CA GLU A 144 5.69 11.70 -12.63
C GLU A 144 4.26 11.50 -13.17
N LEU A 145 3.73 10.28 -13.11
CA LEU A 145 2.36 9.96 -13.52
C LEU A 145 1.35 10.88 -12.81
N LEU A 146 1.42 10.97 -11.48
CA LEU A 146 0.47 11.75 -10.68
C LEU A 146 0.63 13.26 -10.84
N SER A 147 1.83 13.73 -11.21
CA SER A 147 2.06 15.14 -11.55
C SER A 147 1.38 15.56 -12.86
N ILE A 148 1.25 14.61 -13.80
CA ILE A 148 0.57 14.84 -15.08
C ILE A 148 -0.95 14.69 -14.93
N ASP A 149 -1.40 13.69 -14.18
CA ASP A 149 -2.81 13.39 -13.96
C ASP A 149 -3.04 12.87 -12.54
N ALA A 150 -3.47 13.74 -11.64
CA ALA A 150 -3.69 13.40 -10.24
C ALA A 150 -4.75 12.29 -10.02
N ASP A 151 -5.67 12.10 -10.99
CA ASP A 151 -6.69 11.04 -10.95
C ASP A 151 -6.29 9.80 -11.75
N ALA A 152 -5.05 9.71 -12.25
CA ALA A 152 -4.59 8.64 -13.13
C ALA A 152 -4.91 7.24 -12.56
N ILE A 153 -4.62 7.00 -11.29
CA ILE A 153 -4.85 5.70 -10.66
C ILE A 153 -6.34 5.33 -10.64
N LYS A 154 -7.22 6.26 -10.29
CA LYS A 154 -8.68 6.03 -10.36
C LYS A 154 -9.14 5.70 -11.76
N LYS A 155 -8.65 6.45 -12.75
CA LYS A 155 -8.98 6.23 -14.16
C LYS A 155 -8.50 4.86 -14.64
N LEU A 156 -7.27 4.49 -14.33
CA LEU A 156 -6.71 3.19 -14.68
C LEU A 156 -7.52 2.06 -14.04
N ARG A 157 -7.80 2.15 -12.73
CA ARG A 157 -8.55 1.12 -12.00
C ARG A 157 -10.03 1.05 -12.39
N SER A 158 -10.58 2.09 -12.99
CA SER A 158 -11.93 2.03 -13.57
C SER A 158 -11.99 1.18 -14.84
N VAL A 159 -10.85 1.01 -15.54
CA VAL A 159 -10.72 0.18 -16.76
C VAL A 159 -10.26 -1.23 -16.41
N GLU A 160 -9.23 -1.35 -15.57
CA GLU A 160 -8.69 -2.61 -15.07
C GLU A 160 -8.42 -2.48 -13.56
N PRO A 161 -9.25 -3.09 -12.69
CA PRO A 161 -9.10 -2.95 -11.23
C PRO A 161 -7.80 -3.52 -10.68
N TYR A 162 -7.22 -4.54 -11.34
CA TYR A 162 -6.05 -5.28 -10.86
C TYR A 162 -4.77 -4.72 -11.48
N PHE A 163 -3.89 -4.15 -10.66
CA PHE A 163 -2.62 -3.58 -11.11
C PHE A 163 -1.81 -4.57 -11.95
N CYS A 164 -1.67 -5.80 -11.50
CA CYS A 164 -0.90 -6.85 -12.19
C CYS A 164 -1.45 -7.24 -13.57
N LYS A 165 -2.67 -6.81 -13.92
CA LYS A 165 -3.29 -7.05 -15.23
C LYS A 165 -3.27 -5.82 -16.14
N MET A 166 -2.84 -4.67 -15.62
CA MET A 166 -2.73 -3.45 -16.41
C MET A 166 -1.67 -3.60 -17.50
N THR A 167 -1.98 -3.09 -18.67
CA THR A 167 -1.09 -3.04 -19.85
C THR A 167 -0.99 -1.61 -20.35
N PRO A 168 -0.06 -1.30 -21.27
CA PRO A 168 0.00 0.04 -21.87
C PRO A 168 -1.33 0.49 -22.48
N GLU A 169 -2.13 -0.43 -23.02
CA GLU A 169 -3.45 -0.17 -23.58
C GLU A 169 -4.47 0.25 -22.51
N THR A 170 -4.27 -0.18 -21.25
CA THR A 170 -5.12 0.27 -20.13
C THR A 170 -5.03 1.78 -19.96
N PHE A 171 -3.84 2.37 -20.09
CA PHE A 171 -3.63 3.83 -20.02
C PHE A 171 -4.36 4.57 -21.15
N VAL A 172 -4.31 4.02 -22.37
CA VAL A 172 -5.01 4.58 -23.52
C VAL A 172 -6.53 4.57 -23.31
N LYS A 173 -7.07 3.43 -22.88
CA LYS A 173 -8.51 3.26 -22.58
C LYS A 173 -8.97 4.17 -21.43
N ALA A 174 -8.13 4.33 -20.42
CA ALA A 174 -8.37 5.21 -19.28
C ALA A 174 -8.20 6.70 -19.62
N LYS A 175 -7.73 7.04 -20.83
CA LYS A 175 -7.40 8.39 -21.27
C LYS A 175 -6.36 9.09 -20.40
N VAL A 176 -5.41 8.32 -19.86
CA VAL A 176 -4.26 8.83 -19.14
C VAL A 176 -3.15 9.11 -20.14
N ASN A 177 -2.91 10.40 -20.39
CA ASN A 177 -2.03 10.85 -21.48
C ASN A 177 -0.59 11.08 -20.97
N ILE A 178 0.19 10.03 -20.93
CA ILE A 178 1.63 10.03 -20.58
C ILE A 178 2.45 9.45 -21.74
N SER A 179 3.78 9.57 -21.66
CA SER A 179 4.68 9.03 -22.67
C SER A 179 4.55 7.50 -22.80
N GLU A 180 4.83 6.98 -23.99
CA GLU A 180 4.84 5.53 -24.22
C GLU A 180 5.90 4.84 -23.36
N THR A 181 7.05 5.46 -23.18
CA THR A 181 8.13 4.96 -22.33
C THR A 181 7.64 4.77 -20.89
N LEU A 182 7.05 5.81 -20.29
CA LEU A 182 6.55 5.75 -18.92
C LEU A 182 5.44 4.69 -18.75
N ARG A 183 4.52 4.58 -19.73
CA ARG A 183 3.48 3.53 -19.71
C ARG A 183 4.08 2.12 -19.69
N ASN A 184 5.07 1.89 -20.55
CA ASN A 184 5.73 0.59 -20.67
C ASN A 184 6.48 0.26 -19.37
N GLU A 185 7.20 1.21 -18.79
CA GLU A 185 7.94 1.02 -17.55
C GLU A 185 7.06 0.73 -16.35
N LEU A 186 5.92 1.45 -16.22
CA LEU A 186 5.00 1.28 -15.09
C LEU A 186 4.34 -0.10 -15.05
N VAL A 187 4.15 -0.76 -16.20
CA VAL A 187 3.53 -2.09 -16.25
C VAL A 187 4.55 -3.24 -16.21
N LEU A 188 5.86 -2.95 -16.19
CA LEU A 188 6.87 -3.99 -16.02
C LEU A 188 6.72 -4.67 -14.67
N LYS A 189 6.93 -5.99 -14.66
CA LYS A 189 6.99 -6.74 -13.41
C LYS A 189 8.06 -6.13 -12.51
N PHE A 190 7.71 -5.90 -11.27
CA PHE A 190 8.66 -5.38 -10.29
C PHE A 190 9.64 -6.48 -9.86
N ASN A 191 10.91 -6.14 -9.83
CA ASN A 191 12.01 -6.99 -9.40
C ASN A 191 12.78 -6.20 -8.33
N GLY A 192 12.22 -6.16 -7.11
CA GLY A 192 12.80 -5.53 -5.95
C GLY A 192 13.54 -6.52 -5.07
#